data_bbd68c3e502f34384353f2639e52b1bf
#
_entry.id   bbd68c3e502f34384353f2639e52b1bf
#
_cell.length_a   1.000
_cell.length_b   1.000
_cell.length_c   1.000
_cell.angle_alpha   90.00
_cell.angle_beta   90.00
_cell.angle_gamma   90.00
#
_symmetry.space_group_name_H-M   'P 1'
#
loop_
_entity.id
_entity.type
_entity.pdbx_description
1 polymer ?
#
loop_
_entity_poly.entity_id
_entity_poly.type
_entity_poly.pdbx_seq_one_letter_code
_entity_poly.pdbx_strand_id
1 'polypeptide(L)'
;LPDGAIVKYLTDICDEEGIDATEDVLQAIVSDCMGSMGIAMGILDAIKGLSAEQMLQAAQTQAAKQNAVIELCRILVDKKCTWAAIRPILANLKEQGEDAEGIRRMVLGYCSSILLKKDEPRMFIIMDAFHEPMYNIGFPGVVFACYAASKG
;
A
#
# COMPACT_ATOMS: atom_id res chain seq x y z
N LEU A 1 -9.73 -2.84 11.68
CA LEU A 1 -11.12 -2.42 11.91
C LEU A 1 -12.07 -3.15 10.97
N PRO A 2 -13.29 -3.44 11.43
CA PRO A 2 -14.32 -3.99 10.55
C PRO A 2 -14.68 -3.01 9.42
N ASP A 3 -14.99 -3.54 8.26
CA ASP A 3 -15.31 -2.71 7.07
C ASP A 3 -16.47 -1.73 7.33
N GLY A 4 -17.49 -2.18 8.04
CA GLY A 4 -18.63 -1.32 8.39
C GLY A 4 -18.26 -0.12 9.26
N ALA A 5 -17.29 -0.27 10.16
CA ALA A 5 -16.80 0.83 10.98
C ALA A 5 -16.01 1.84 10.14
N ILE A 6 -15.25 1.36 9.16
CA ILE A 6 -14.49 2.23 8.25
C ILE A 6 -15.43 2.99 7.34
N VAL A 7 -16.45 2.34 6.76
CA VAL A 7 -17.48 3.00 5.94
C VAL A 7 -18.15 4.12 6.72
N LYS A 8 -18.57 3.84 7.96
CA LYS A 8 -19.22 4.85 8.80
C LYS A 8 -18.31 6.04 9.06
N TYR A 9 -17.07 5.79 9.43
CA TYR A 9 -16.09 6.85 9.69
C TYR A 9 -15.83 7.71 8.46
N LEU A 10 -15.65 7.09 7.29
CA LEU A 10 -15.46 7.82 6.03
C LEU A 10 -16.70 8.63 5.66
N THR A 11 -17.90 8.09 5.88
CA THR A 11 -19.15 8.81 5.64
C THR A 11 -19.22 10.07 6.52
N ASP A 12 -18.91 9.96 7.79
CA ASP A 12 -18.93 11.09 8.73
C ASP A 12 -17.93 12.17 8.30
N ILE A 13 -16.71 11.78 7.87
CA ILE A 13 -15.70 12.72 7.38
C ILE A 13 -16.15 13.39 6.09
N CYS A 14 -16.73 12.65 5.15
CA CYS A 14 -17.25 13.23 3.92
C CYS A 14 -18.34 14.27 4.18
N ASP A 15 -19.23 13.98 5.13
CA ASP A 15 -20.29 14.91 5.54
C ASP A 15 -19.70 16.18 6.20
N GLU A 16 -18.71 16.04 7.08
CA GLU A 16 -18.05 17.16 7.75
C GLU A 16 -17.26 18.03 6.80
N GLU A 17 -16.55 17.44 5.84
CA GLU A 17 -15.66 18.18 4.93
C GLU A 17 -16.34 18.55 3.60
N GLY A 18 -17.61 18.17 3.41
CA GLY A 18 -18.34 18.47 2.17
C GLY A 18 -17.83 17.69 0.96
N ILE A 19 -17.31 16.49 1.16
CA ILE A 19 -16.87 15.60 0.10
C ILE A 19 -18.05 14.81 -0.41
N ASP A 20 -18.36 14.94 -1.71
CA ASP A 20 -19.48 14.25 -2.35
C ASP A 20 -19.04 12.87 -2.85
N ALA A 21 -18.75 11.96 -1.94
CA ALA A 21 -18.39 10.59 -2.26
C ALA A 21 -19.61 9.68 -2.23
N THR A 22 -19.82 8.94 -3.32
CA THR A 22 -20.91 7.96 -3.41
C THR A 22 -20.59 6.71 -2.59
N GLU A 23 -21.62 5.90 -2.30
CA GLU A 23 -21.42 4.63 -1.60
C GLU A 23 -20.45 3.71 -2.36
N ASP A 24 -20.50 3.69 -3.69
CA ASP A 24 -19.58 2.90 -4.52
C ASP A 24 -18.12 3.31 -4.31
N VAL A 25 -17.86 4.62 -4.19
CA VAL A 25 -16.51 5.14 -3.89
C VAL A 25 -16.05 4.67 -2.53
N LEU A 26 -16.90 4.77 -1.51
CA LEU A 26 -16.57 4.34 -0.15
C LEU A 26 -16.31 2.84 -0.08
N GLN A 27 -17.11 2.04 -0.78
CA GLN A 27 -16.91 0.58 -0.86
C GLN A 27 -15.58 0.23 -1.57
N ALA A 28 -15.22 0.95 -2.63
CA ALA A 28 -13.94 0.76 -3.31
C ALA A 28 -12.76 1.05 -2.36
N ILE A 29 -12.84 2.11 -1.58
CA ILE A 29 -11.82 2.46 -0.57
C ILE A 29 -11.71 1.35 0.48
N VAL A 30 -12.85 0.90 1.01
CA VAL A 30 -12.88 -0.10 2.09
C VAL A 30 -12.34 -1.45 1.62
N SER A 31 -12.67 -1.86 0.39
CA SER A 31 -12.18 -3.13 -0.18
C SER A 31 -10.65 -3.21 -0.18
N ASP A 32 -9.97 -2.09 -0.31
CA ASP A 32 -8.53 -2.05 -0.54
C ASP A 32 -7.71 -1.48 0.62
N CYS A 33 -8.37 -0.98 1.66
CA CYS A 33 -7.67 -0.47 2.83
C CYS A 33 -7.23 -1.55 3.82
N MET A 34 -7.65 -2.79 3.63
CA MET A 34 -7.30 -3.95 4.47
C MET A 34 -7.54 -3.73 5.96
N GLY A 35 -8.64 -3.08 6.30
CA GLY A 35 -8.96 -2.76 7.68
C GLY A 35 -8.13 -1.62 8.29
N SER A 36 -7.30 -0.95 7.50
CA SER A 36 -6.47 0.17 7.95
C SER A 36 -7.14 1.51 7.68
N MET A 37 -7.48 2.23 8.74
CA MET A 37 -8.04 3.58 8.64
C MET A 37 -7.04 4.55 8.00
N GLY A 38 -5.75 4.41 8.30
CA GLY A 38 -4.71 5.26 7.72
C GLY A 38 -4.63 5.14 6.19
N ILE A 39 -4.73 3.91 5.68
CA ILE A 39 -4.76 3.65 4.24
C ILE A 39 -6.05 4.22 3.62
N ALA A 40 -7.19 3.98 4.26
CA ALA A 40 -8.48 4.49 3.78
C ALA A 40 -8.49 6.02 3.69
N MET A 41 -7.98 6.71 4.70
CA MET A 41 -7.85 8.16 4.71
C MET A 41 -6.89 8.67 3.64
N GLY A 42 -5.78 7.97 3.41
CA GLY A 42 -4.83 8.30 2.36
C GLY A 42 -5.46 8.23 0.96
N ILE A 43 -6.28 7.21 0.71
CA ILE A 43 -7.02 7.08 -0.56
C ILE A 43 -8.03 8.23 -0.70
N LEU A 44 -8.81 8.50 0.34
CA LEU A 44 -9.81 9.58 0.32
C LEU A 44 -9.17 10.93 0.06
N ASP A 45 -8.04 11.23 0.72
CA ASP A 45 -7.31 12.49 0.51
C ASP A 45 -6.80 12.64 -0.92
N ALA A 46 -6.40 11.53 -1.54
CA ALA A 46 -5.91 11.55 -2.93
C ALA A 46 -7.02 11.85 -3.95
N ILE A 47 -8.27 11.50 -3.64
CA ILE A 47 -9.40 11.61 -4.59
C ILE A 47 -10.39 12.72 -4.29
N LYS A 48 -10.32 13.33 -3.10
CA LYS A 48 -11.21 14.44 -2.74
C LYS A 48 -11.04 15.62 -3.71
N GLY A 49 -12.13 16.28 -4.05
CA GLY A 49 -12.13 17.38 -5.01
C GLY A 49 -12.42 16.97 -6.46
N LEU A 50 -12.49 15.68 -6.74
CA LEU A 50 -12.90 15.17 -8.07
C LEU A 50 -14.42 15.05 -8.15
N SER A 51 -14.96 14.93 -9.38
CA SER A 51 -16.37 14.58 -9.56
C SER A 51 -16.63 13.14 -9.08
N ALA A 52 -17.89 12.79 -8.80
CA ALA A 52 -18.24 11.46 -8.31
C ALA A 52 -17.74 10.34 -9.24
N GLU A 53 -17.87 10.51 -10.56
CA GLU A 53 -17.40 9.53 -11.55
C GLU A 53 -15.86 9.43 -11.55
N GLN A 54 -15.17 10.57 -11.50
CA GLN A 54 -13.71 10.61 -11.41
C GLN A 54 -13.20 10.04 -10.11
N MET A 55 -13.91 10.27 -8.98
CA MET A 55 -13.58 9.67 -7.69
C MET A 55 -13.60 8.15 -7.75
N LEU A 56 -14.64 7.57 -8.33
CA LEU A 56 -14.74 6.11 -8.40
C LEU A 56 -13.57 5.52 -9.20
N GLN A 57 -13.28 6.09 -10.35
CA GLN A 57 -12.16 5.65 -11.18
C GLN A 57 -10.81 5.82 -10.47
N ALA A 58 -10.59 6.95 -9.81
CA ALA A 58 -9.37 7.22 -9.07
C ALA A 58 -9.23 6.30 -7.85
N ALA A 59 -10.31 6.03 -7.12
CA ALA A 59 -10.32 5.09 -6.00
C ALA A 59 -9.94 3.67 -6.46
N GLN A 60 -10.49 3.20 -7.57
CA GLN A 60 -10.16 1.90 -8.14
C GLN A 60 -8.69 1.84 -8.59
N THR A 61 -8.14 2.92 -9.13
CA THR A 61 -6.73 3.01 -9.51
C THR A 61 -5.81 2.96 -8.29
N GLN A 62 -6.13 3.71 -7.25
CA GLN A 62 -5.36 3.69 -6.00
C GLN A 62 -5.42 2.32 -5.33
N ALA A 63 -6.58 1.69 -5.36
CA ALA A 63 -6.81 0.34 -4.91
C ALA A 63 -5.89 -0.66 -5.62
N ALA A 64 -5.81 -0.60 -6.95
CA ALA A 64 -4.95 -1.46 -7.75
C ALA A 64 -3.46 -1.26 -7.40
N LYS A 65 -3.04 -0.02 -7.18
CA LYS A 65 -1.66 0.29 -6.76
C LYS A 65 -1.34 -0.32 -5.40
N GLN A 66 -2.23 -0.18 -4.44
CA GLN A 66 -2.04 -0.76 -3.10
C GLN A 66 -2.00 -2.27 -3.15
N ASN A 67 -2.86 -2.90 -3.95
CA ASN A 67 -2.84 -4.34 -4.14
C ASN A 67 -1.51 -4.83 -4.69
N ALA A 68 -0.90 -4.10 -5.62
CA ALA A 68 0.41 -4.45 -6.15
C ALA A 68 1.50 -4.39 -5.07
N VAL A 69 1.48 -3.38 -4.20
CA VAL A 69 2.44 -3.28 -3.09
C VAL A 69 2.23 -4.40 -2.06
N ILE A 70 0.98 -4.74 -1.76
CA ILE A 70 0.65 -5.85 -0.85
C ILE A 70 1.13 -7.17 -1.43
N GLU A 71 0.94 -7.39 -2.72
CA GLU A 71 1.45 -8.57 -3.40
C GLU A 71 2.98 -8.66 -3.31
N LEU A 72 3.66 -7.52 -3.51
CA LEU A 72 5.11 -7.42 -3.29
C LEU A 72 5.48 -7.84 -1.86
N CYS A 73 4.79 -7.32 -0.86
CA CYS A 73 5.02 -7.68 0.53
C CYS A 73 4.85 -9.18 0.78
N ARG A 74 3.79 -9.78 0.25
CA ARG A 74 3.54 -11.22 0.40
C ARG A 74 4.67 -12.07 -0.19
N ILE A 75 5.19 -11.67 -1.33
CA ILE A 75 6.31 -12.37 -1.97
C ILE A 75 7.59 -12.18 -1.18
N LEU A 76 7.88 -10.96 -0.72
CA LEU A 76 9.09 -10.67 0.07
C LEU A 76 9.14 -11.48 1.37
N VAL A 77 8.01 -11.64 2.06
CA VAL A 77 7.97 -12.38 3.33
C VAL A 77 8.00 -13.90 3.16
N ASP A 78 7.77 -14.40 1.96
CA ASP A 78 7.87 -15.83 1.68
C ASP A 78 9.33 -16.27 1.74
N LYS A 79 9.61 -17.33 2.48
CA LYS A 79 10.96 -17.91 2.61
C LYS A 79 11.51 -18.42 1.29
N LYS A 80 10.64 -18.70 0.33
CA LYS A 80 11.00 -19.13 -1.03
C LYS A 80 11.03 -17.97 -2.02
N CYS A 81 11.18 -16.74 -1.54
CA CYS A 81 11.23 -15.55 -2.35
C CYS A 81 12.36 -15.63 -3.39
N THR A 82 12.01 -15.39 -4.65
CA THR A 82 12.97 -15.35 -5.75
C THR A 82 12.89 -14.01 -6.47
N TRP A 83 14.01 -13.58 -7.05
CA TRP A 83 14.03 -12.36 -7.86
C TRP A 83 13.09 -12.46 -9.07
N ALA A 84 12.98 -13.64 -9.67
CA ALA A 84 12.07 -13.88 -10.79
C ALA A 84 10.60 -13.61 -10.43
N ALA A 85 10.20 -13.87 -9.19
CA ALA A 85 8.84 -13.59 -8.72
C ALA A 85 8.62 -12.09 -8.45
N ILE A 86 9.66 -11.39 -8.01
CA ILE A 86 9.58 -9.95 -7.67
C ILE A 86 9.57 -9.06 -8.92
N ARG A 87 10.35 -9.40 -9.92
CA ARG A 87 10.55 -8.58 -11.12
C ARG A 87 9.26 -8.08 -11.79
N PRO A 88 8.27 -8.94 -12.08
CA PRO A 88 7.05 -8.48 -12.75
C PRO A 88 6.26 -7.46 -11.93
N ILE A 89 6.25 -7.63 -10.61
CA ILE A 89 5.54 -6.73 -9.71
C ILE A 89 6.23 -5.36 -9.68
N LEU A 90 7.56 -5.34 -9.61
CA LEU A 90 8.31 -4.09 -9.66
C LEU A 90 8.13 -3.36 -10.99
N ALA A 91 8.11 -4.08 -12.10
CA ALA A 91 7.85 -3.49 -13.42
C ALA A 91 6.48 -2.82 -13.46
N ASN A 92 5.46 -3.48 -12.91
CA ASN A 92 4.10 -2.95 -12.83
C ASN A 92 4.04 -1.70 -11.93
N LEU A 93 4.68 -1.73 -10.76
CA LEU A 93 4.73 -0.58 -9.85
C LEU A 93 5.42 0.62 -10.49
N LYS A 94 6.49 0.38 -11.23
CA LYS A 94 7.20 1.43 -11.97
C LYS A 94 6.32 2.06 -13.04
N GLU A 95 5.62 1.25 -13.83
CA GLU A 95 4.68 1.72 -14.85
C GLU A 95 3.54 2.56 -14.25
N GLN A 96 3.04 2.17 -13.09
CA GLN A 96 1.99 2.91 -12.39
C GLN A 96 2.48 4.21 -11.76
N GLY A 97 3.78 4.49 -11.80
CA GLY A 97 4.36 5.69 -11.20
C GLY A 97 4.27 5.72 -9.68
N GLU A 98 4.35 4.55 -9.03
CA GLU A 98 4.23 4.45 -7.58
C GLU A 98 5.38 5.13 -6.86
N ASP A 99 5.09 5.81 -5.74
CA ASP A 99 6.08 6.52 -4.95
C ASP A 99 6.99 5.55 -4.18
N ALA A 100 8.31 5.68 -4.38
CA ALA A 100 9.30 4.81 -3.75
C ALA A 100 9.23 4.84 -2.22
N GLU A 101 9.10 6.04 -1.62
CA GLU A 101 9.01 6.17 -0.17
C GLU A 101 7.70 5.60 0.37
N GLY A 102 6.61 5.74 -0.38
CA GLY A 102 5.33 5.11 -0.07
C GLY A 102 5.44 3.58 -0.04
N ILE A 103 6.09 2.99 -1.04
CA ILE A 103 6.36 1.55 -1.08
C ILE A 103 7.19 1.12 0.13
N ARG A 104 8.26 1.85 0.43
CA ARG A 104 9.14 1.57 1.58
C ARG A 104 8.35 1.52 2.89
N ARG A 105 7.53 2.54 3.13
CA ARG A 105 6.71 2.63 4.34
C ARG A 105 5.70 1.50 4.46
N MET A 106 5.08 1.11 3.36
CA MET A 106 4.14 -0.01 3.36
C MET A 106 4.84 -1.34 3.66
N VAL A 107 6.01 -1.57 3.07
CA VAL A 107 6.80 -2.79 3.35
C VAL A 107 7.20 -2.85 4.83
N LEU A 108 7.70 -1.74 5.38
CA LEU A 108 8.07 -1.67 6.80
C LEU A 108 6.85 -1.90 7.70
N GLY A 109 5.71 -1.29 7.38
CA GLY A 109 4.48 -1.46 8.14
C GLY A 109 3.97 -2.90 8.10
N TYR A 110 4.03 -3.53 6.94
CA TYR A 110 3.64 -4.93 6.77
C TYR A 110 4.51 -5.87 7.62
N CYS A 111 5.81 -5.71 7.55
CA CYS A 111 6.75 -6.50 8.37
C CYS A 111 6.58 -6.24 9.86
N SER A 112 6.37 -4.99 10.26
CA SER A 112 6.10 -4.62 11.66
C SER A 112 4.87 -5.33 12.19
N SER A 113 3.79 -5.40 11.42
CA SER A 113 2.56 -6.06 11.83
C SER A 113 2.76 -7.56 12.08
N ILE A 114 3.64 -8.19 11.32
CA ILE A 114 3.99 -9.61 11.51
C ILE A 114 4.80 -9.79 12.79
N LEU A 115 5.83 -8.95 13.00
CA LEU A 115 6.68 -9.03 14.17
C LEU A 115 5.94 -8.78 15.48
N LEU A 116 4.90 -7.96 15.46
CA LEU A 116 4.06 -7.72 16.63
C LEU A 116 3.22 -8.96 17.03
N LYS A 117 3.07 -9.91 16.12
CA LYS A 117 2.30 -11.14 16.34
C LYS A 117 3.15 -12.36 16.60
N LYS A 118 4.35 -12.43 16.04
CA LYS A 118 5.24 -13.61 16.15
C LYS A 118 6.68 -13.24 15.87
N ASP A 119 7.59 -14.11 16.32
CA ASP A 119 9.01 -14.03 15.99
C ASP A 119 9.24 -14.61 14.60
N GLU A 120 9.61 -13.76 13.64
CA GLU A 120 9.88 -14.16 12.26
C GLU A 120 11.17 -13.48 11.77
N PRO A 121 12.31 -14.19 11.81
CA PRO A 121 13.62 -13.59 11.45
C PRO A 121 13.71 -13.03 10.04
N ARG A 122 12.94 -13.54 9.10
CA ARG A 122 12.89 -13.02 7.73
C ARG A 122 12.50 -11.55 7.69
N MET A 123 11.66 -11.11 8.61
CA MET A 123 11.22 -9.70 8.66
C MET A 123 12.38 -8.76 8.94
N PHE A 124 13.35 -9.17 9.74
CA PHE A 124 14.57 -8.39 10.00
C PHE A 124 15.35 -8.15 8.70
N ILE A 125 15.52 -9.18 7.88
CA ILE A 125 16.23 -9.07 6.60
C ILE A 125 15.55 -8.05 5.68
N ILE A 126 14.23 -8.11 5.57
CA ILE A 126 13.46 -7.21 4.74
C ILE A 126 13.52 -5.79 5.29
N MET A 127 13.27 -5.60 6.57
CA MET A 127 13.28 -4.27 7.19
C MET A 127 14.65 -3.63 7.14
N ASP A 128 15.72 -4.40 7.28
CA ASP A 128 17.09 -3.90 7.14
C ASP A 128 17.33 -3.39 5.71
N ALA A 129 16.88 -4.12 4.70
CA ALA A 129 16.98 -3.71 3.30
C ALA A 129 16.21 -2.42 3.00
N PHE A 130 15.10 -2.18 3.69
CA PHE A 130 14.21 -1.04 3.47
C PHE A 130 14.34 0.08 4.51
N HIS A 131 15.32 0.03 5.41
CA HIS A 131 15.37 0.96 6.54
C HIS A 131 15.73 2.41 6.15
N GLU A 132 16.49 2.61 5.08
CA GLU A 132 16.90 3.95 4.68
C GLU A 132 15.83 4.64 3.81
N PRO A 133 15.58 5.96 4.02
CA PRO A 133 14.66 6.71 3.20
C PRO A 133 15.06 6.73 1.72
N MET A 134 14.06 6.75 0.84
CA MET A 134 14.25 6.66 -0.61
C MET A 134 13.87 7.93 -1.38
N TYR A 135 13.81 9.08 -0.69
CA TYR A 135 13.44 10.35 -1.32
C TYR A 135 14.39 10.77 -2.44
N ASN A 136 15.69 10.57 -2.25
CA ASN A 136 16.72 11.00 -3.22
C ASN A 136 16.99 9.95 -4.29
N ILE A 137 16.96 8.68 -3.90
CA ILE A 137 17.27 7.55 -4.81
C ILE A 137 16.07 7.22 -5.70
N GLY A 138 14.86 7.33 -5.14
CA GLY A 138 13.63 6.99 -5.84
C GLY A 138 13.45 5.49 -6.08
N PHE A 139 12.80 5.14 -7.18
CA PHE A 139 12.45 3.76 -7.50
C PHE A 139 13.65 2.79 -7.58
N PRO A 140 14.83 3.17 -8.08
CA PRO A 140 16.02 2.31 -8.01
C PRO A 140 16.36 1.85 -6.59
N GLY A 141 16.03 2.63 -5.56
CA GLY A 141 16.17 2.24 -4.17
C GLY A 141 15.27 1.06 -3.80
N VAL A 142 14.03 1.05 -4.30
CA VAL A 142 13.10 -0.06 -4.12
C VAL A 142 13.63 -1.33 -4.80
N VAL A 143 14.11 -1.21 -6.02
CA VAL A 143 14.70 -2.33 -6.78
C VAL A 143 15.88 -2.92 -6.01
N PHE A 144 16.80 -2.07 -5.56
CA PHE A 144 17.97 -2.50 -4.77
C PHE A 144 17.56 -3.22 -3.47
N ALA A 145 16.63 -2.63 -2.73
CA ALA A 145 16.16 -3.22 -1.47
C ALA A 145 15.48 -4.58 -1.68
N CYS A 146 14.65 -4.70 -2.70
CA CYS A 146 14.00 -5.98 -3.05
C CYS A 146 15.03 -7.04 -3.46
N TYR A 147 16.02 -6.66 -4.25
CA TYR A 147 17.08 -7.59 -4.64
C TYR A 147 17.88 -8.05 -3.43
N ALA A 148 18.27 -7.13 -2.55
CA ALA A 148 18.98 -7.46 -1.31
C ALA A 148 18.16 -8.41 -0.43
N ALA A 149 16.87 -8.14 -0.26
CA ALA A 149 15.97 -8.99 0.52
C ALA A 149 15.82 -10.39 -0.09
N SER A 150 15.83 -10.50 -1.42
CA SER A 150 15.70 -11.79 -2.12
C SER A 150 16.95 -12.67 -1.98
N LYS A 151 18.12 -12.07 -1.66
CA LYS A 151 19.40 -12.78 -1.48
C LYS A 151 19.73 -13.09 -0.02
N GLY A 152 19.01 -12.47 0.90
CA GLY A 152 19.16 -12.74 2.35
C GLY A 152 18.30 -13.93 2.82
#